data_5630e23b1cd30ed4f6f5b6e34a3a7c44
#
_entry.id   5630e23b1cd30ed4f6f5b6e34a3a7c44
#
_cell.length_a   1.000
_cell.length_b   1.000
_cell.length_c   1.000
_cell.angle_alpha   90.00
_cell.angle_beta   90.00
_cell.angle_gamma   90.00
#
_symmetry.space_group_name_H-M   'P 1'
#
loop_
_entity.id
_entity.type
_entity.pdbx_description
1 polymer ?
#
loop_
_entity_poly.entity_id
_entity_poly.type
_entity_poly.pdbx_seq_one_letter_code
_entity_poly.pdbx_strand_id
1 'polypeptide(L)'
;VSANETPQDTVERALAAARPGGETVVIADESSTANLRWAGNTLTTNGVAASRSLTVISVDRRPGGGAGVGMVARSGVTPGQVEDLVREAEKAAAEASSAEDAAELITGEAGYRSESSDWSAAPSATDFGVFRSFSTQLGQTLRAAEAAGRKLYGFAEHDVTSTFVGTSTGVRARHDQPAGRLELNAKSADLARSAWAGVATRDFTDVDVNAVDAGLAERLSWQSRRVDLPAGRYETLLPPTAVSDMLIYLYWSAGARDAGEGRTVFSRPGIEAEGQRTRVGERLSPVPLDLFSDPSYPGLECAPFVTAHASGRDSSV
;
A
#
# COMPACT_ATOMS: atom_id res chain seq x y z
N VAL A 1 -16.73 29.06 -2.25
CA VAL A 1 -15.76 27.96 -2.17
C VAL A 1 -14.39 28.61 -2.28
N SER A 2 -13.69 28.68 -1.17
CA SER A 2 -12.30 29.12 -1.06
C SER A 2 -11.45 28.36 -2.09
N ALA A 3 -10.56 29.04 -2.82
CA ALA A 3 -9.61 28.39 -3.71
C ALA A 3 -8.97 27.20 -2.96
N ASN A 4 -9.06 26.01 -3.53
CA ASN A 4 -8.49 24.83 -2.92
C ASN A 4 -6.99 25.06 -2.75
N GLU A 5 -6.54 25.17 -1.50
CA GLU A 5 -5.12 25.19 -1.17
C GLU A 5 -4.48 23.93 -1.73
N THR A 6 -3.33 24.08 -2.37
CA THR A 6 -2.60 22.92 -2.92
C THR A 6 -2.04 22.07 -1.77
N PRO A 7 -1.76 20.77 -1.99
CA PRO A 7 -1.10 19.95 -0.98
C PRO A 7 0.27 20.53 -0.57
N GLN A 8 0.99 21.14 -1.51
CA GLN A 8 2.24 21.83 -1.24
C GLN A 8 2.03 23.01 -0.28
N ASP A 9 1.03 23.88 -0.55
CA ASP A 9 0.71 25.01 0.32
C ASP A 9 0.30 24.52 1.73
N THR A 10 -0.45 23.42 1.80
CA THR A 10 -0.84 22.80 3.07
C THR A 10 0.40 22.33 3.86
N VAL A 11 1.35 21.66 3.18
CA VAL A 11 2.63 21.23 3.80
C VAL A 11 3.43 22.44 4.30
N GLU A 12 3.58 23.48 3.44
CA GLU A 12 4.34 24.68 3.83
C GLU A 12 3.68 25.44 5.00
N ARG A 13 2.34 25.54 5.01
CA ARG A 13 1.58 26.11 6.12
C ARG A 13 1.81 25.34 7.42
N ALA A 14 1.75 24.01 7.37
CA ALA A 14 1.98 23.18 8.56
C ALA A 14 3.41 23.34 9.09
N LEU A 15 4.40 23.36 8.21
CA LEU A 15 5.80 23.57 8.60
C LEU A 15 6.04 24.97 9.16
N ALA A 16 5.40 25.99 8.59
CA ALA A 16 5.48 27.37 9.09
C ALA A 16 4.80 27.53 10.46
N ALA A 17 3.79 26.72 10.76
CA ALA A 17 3.13 26.71 12.05
C ALA A 17 3.91 25.95 13.13
N ALA A 18 4.85 25.08 12.78
CA ALA A 18 5.65 24.32 13.72
C ALA A 18 6.53 25.22 14.60
N ARG A 19 6.84 24.76 15.81
CA ARG A 19 7.71 25.50 16.74
C ARG A 19 9.08 25.78 16.12
N PRO A 20 9.61 27.00 16.23
CA PRO A 20 10.96 27.31 15.76
C PRO A 20 12.01 26.36 16.38
N GLY A 21 12.83 25.74 15.53
CA GLY A 21 13.84 24.76 15.96
C GLY A 21 13.29 23.38 16.34
N GLY A 22 11.98 23.16 16.21
CA GLY A 22 11.37 21.84 16.36
C GLY A 22 11.59 20.95 15.12
N GLU A 23 11.63 19.65 15.31
CA GLU A 23 11.67 18.69 14.22
C GLU A 23 10.25 18.26 13.85
N THR A 24 9.87 18.49 12.60
CA THR A 24 8.52 18.20 12.11
C THR A 24 8.58 17.58 10.72
N VAL A 25 7.79 16.53 10.53
CA VAL A 25 7.50 15.92 9.22
C VAL A 25 6.01 16.13 8.93
N VAL A 26 5.72 16.56 7.72
CA VAL A 26 4.35 16.73 7.23
C VAL A 26 4.15 15.90 5.99
N ILE A 27 3.08 15.12 5.96
CA ILE A 27 2.70 14.28 4.83
C ILE A 27 1.29 14.67 4.40
N ALA A 28 1.14 15.12 3.17
CA ALA A 28 -0.16 15.41 2.56
C ALA A 28 -0.42 14.41 1.44
N ASP A 29 -1.52 13.66 1.55
CA ASP A 29 -1.96 12.73 0.51
C ASP A 29 -3.20 13.27 -0.19
N GLU A 30 -3.15 13.26 -1.53
CA GLU A 30 -4.28 13.46 -2.42
C GLU A 30 -4.57 12.16 -3.13
N SER A 31 -5.73 11.57 -2.88
CA SER A 31 -6.11 10.29 -3.47
C SER A 31 -7.34 10.43 -4.34
N SER A 32 -7.36 9.74 -5.47
CA SER A 32 -8.52 9.57 -6.32
C SER A 32 -8.71 8.11 -6.67
N THR A 33 -9.96 7.66 -6.71
CA THR A 33 -10.35 6.28 -7.02
C THR A 33 -11.41 6.29 -8.09
N ALA A 34 -11.25 5.42 -9.11
CA ALA A 34 -12.28 5.10 -10.08
C ALA A 34 -12.62 3.61 -9.97
N ASN A 35 -13.91 3.25 -9.96
CA ASN A 35 -14.31 1.85 -9.85
C ASN A 35 -15.49 1.49 -10.76
N LEU A 36 -15.51 0.22 -11.18
CA LEU A 36 -16.61 -0.44 -11.86
C LEU A 36 -16.94 -1.72 -11.10
N ARG A 37 -18.23 -2.00 -10.89
CA ARG A 37 -18.69 -3.24 -10.26
C ARG A 37 -19.77 -3.90 -11.11
N TRP A 38 -19.80 -5.22 -11.07
CA TRP A 38 -20.81 -6.01 -11.76
C TRP A 38 -21.23 -7.23 -10.94
N ALA A 39 -22.46 -7.66 -11.17
CA ALA A 39 -23.03 -8.84 -10.54
C ALA A 39 -23.96 -9.53 -11.51
N GLY A 40 -23.80 -10.86 -11.68
CA GLY A 40 -24.65 -11.66 -12.58
C GLY A 40 -24.65 -11.14 -14.02
N ASN A 41 -23.47 -10.82 -14.55
CA ASN A 41 -23.24 -10.31 -15.91
C ASN A 41 -23.78 -8.89 -16.18
N THR A 42 -24.13 -8.13 -15.14
CA THR A 42 -24.68 -6.78 -15.30
C THR A 42 -23.87 -5.78 -14.47
N LEU A 43 -23.52 -4.65 -15.06
CA LEU A 43 -22.91 -3.54 -14.33
C LEU A 43 -23.89 -3.03 -13.26
N THR A 44 -23.41 -2.86 -12.03
CA THR A 44 -24.24 -2.46 -10.89
C THR A 44 -23.94 -1.05 -10.42
N THR A 45 -22.70 -0.77 -10.08
CA THR A 45 -22.27 0.52 -9.58
C THR A 45 -20.96 0.92 -10.23
N ASN A 46 -20.78 2.21 -10.38
CA ASN A 46 -19.55 2.85 -10.75
C ASN A 46 -19.42 4.17 -10.00
N GLY A 47 -18.21 4.66 -9.84
CA GLY A 47 -17.99 5.91 -9.15
C GLY A 47 -16.57 6.39 -9.29
N VAL A 48 -16.41 7.70 -9.08
CA VAL A 48 -15.12 8.35 -8.86
C VAL A 48 -15.21 9.02 -7.50
N ALA A 49 -14.21 8.81 -6.68
CA ALA A 49 -14.08 9.47 -5.38
C ALA A 49 -12.73 10.18 -5.31
N ALA A 50 -12.66 11.23 -4.51
CA ALA A 50 -11.42 11.90 -4.17
C ALA A 50 -11.37 12.12 -2.66
N SER A 51 -10.20 12.03 -2.09
CA SER A 51 -9.97 12.28 -0.67
C SER A 51 -8.61 12.96 -0.47
N ARG A 52 -8.52 13.67 0.64
CA ARG A 52 -7.32 14.34 1.11
C ARG A 52 -7.06 13.96 2.54
N SER A 53 -5.79 13.69 2.89
CA SER A 53 -5.38 13.52 4.28
C SER A 53 -4.12 14.33 4.59
N LEU A 54 -3.98 14.72 5.84
CA LEU A 54 -2.80 15.38 6.36
C LEU A 54 -2.32 14.65 7.60
N THR A 55 -1.03 14.27 7.61
CA THR A 55 -0.35 13.70 8.76
C THR A 55 0.75 14.65 9.18
N VAL A 56 0.78 14.98 10.46
CA VAL A 56 1.84 15.77 11.09
C VAL A 56 2.53 14.90 12.12
N ILE A 57 3.85 14.81 12.02
CA ILE A 57 4.70 14.12 12.98
C ILE A 57 5.62 15.16 13.60
N SER A 58 5.53 15.35 14.91
CA SER A 58 6.41 16.23 15.68
C SER A 58 7.37 15.39 16.52
N VAL A 59 8.63 15.79 16.56
CA VAL A 59 9.67 15.16 17.39
C VAL A 59 10.16 16.17 18.42
N ASP A 60 10.03 15.81 19.69
CA ASP A 60 10.45 16.63 20.84
C ASP A 60 11.74 16.05 21.43
N ARG A 61 12.90 16.62 21.03
CA ARG A 61 14.21 16.19 21.55
C ARG A 61 14.38 16.60 23.01
N ARG A 62 14.84 15.67 23.83
CA ARG A 62 14.95 15.86 25.27
C ARG A 62 16.38 16.13 25.70
N PRO A 63 16.57 17.03 26.70
CA PRO A 63 17.86 17.17 27.36
C PRO A 63 18.29 15.82 27.97
N GLY A 64 19.49 15.36 27.62
CA GLY A 64 20.02 14.09 28.12
C GLY A 64 19.80 12.90 27.18
N GLY A 65 19.19 13.11 26.02
CA GLY A 65 18.98 12.12 24.98
C GLY A 65 17.55 11.57 24.90
N GLY A 66 17.25 10.95 23.76
CA GLY A 66 15.92 10.45 23.43
C GLY A 66 14.98 11.54 22.87
N ALA A 67 13.85 11.11 22.37
CA ALA A 67 12.83 12.00 21.82
C ALA A 67 11.43 11.47 22.08
N GLY A 68 10.49 12.36 22.35
CA GLY A 68 9.07 12.05 22.25
C GLY A 68 8.61 12.26 20.81
N VAL A 69 7.78 11.35 20.29
CA VAL A 69 7.22 11.45 18.95
C VAL A 69 5.70 11.52 19.05
N GLY A 70 5.12 12.55 18.47
CA GLY A 70 3.69 12.74 18.37
C GLY A 70 3.26 12.72 16.91
N MET A 71 2.31 11.85 16.55
CA MET A 71 1.76 11.74 15.21
C MET A 71 0.24 11.97 15.27
N VAL A 72 -0.24 12.87 14.42
CA VAL A 72 -1.67 13.12 14.25
C VAL A 72 -1.99 13.09 12.76
N ALA A 73 -2.98 12.28 12.39
CA ALA A 73 -3.47 12.15 11.02
C ALA A 73 -4.96 12.51 10.96
N ARG A 74 -5.36 13.24 9.92
CA ARG A 74 -6.77 13.62 9.74
C ARG A 74 -7.12 13.72 8.26
N SER A 75 -8.29 13.18 7.89
CA SER A 75 -8.85 13.32 6.54
C SER A 75 -9.74 14.56 6.45
N GLY A 76 -9.82 15.14 5.24
CA GLY A 76 -10.69 16.27 4.96
C GLY A 76 -10.31 17.56 5.70
N VAL A 77 -9.03 17.74 6.04
CA VAL A 77 -8.53 18.94 6.74
C VAL A 77 -8.76 20.18 5.90
N THR A 78 -9.37 21.18 6.52
CA THR A 78 -9.50 22.51 5.93
C THR A 78 -8.28 23.38 6.26
N PRO A 79 -7.96 24.41 5.46
CA PRO A 79 -6.82 25.31 5.74
C PRO A 79 -6.80 25.88 7.15
N GLY A 80 -7.97 26.21 7.71
CA GLY A 80 -8.07 26.76 9.09
C GLY A 80 -7.85 25.75 10.21
N GLN A 81 -7.67 24.46 9.91
CA GLN A 81 -7.44 23.39 10.90
C GLN A 81 -5.99 22.92 10.91
N VAL A 82 -5.16 23.39 9.98
CA VAL A 82 -3.78 22.91 9.83
C VAL A 82 -2.94 23.23 11.04
N GLU A 83 -3.03 24.48 11.54
CA GLU A 83 -2.28 24.94 12.71
C GLU A 83 -2.67 24.15 13.98
N ASP A 84 -3.96 23.86 14.15
CA ASP A 84 -4.44 23.06 15.29
C ASP A 84 -3.85 21.64 15.25
N LEU A 85 -3.78 21.03 14.05
CA LEU A 85 -3.20 19.70 13.87
C LEU A 85 -1.71 19.68 14.27
N VAL A 86 -0.97 20.73 13.92
CA VAL A 86 0.44 20.88 14.30
C VAL A 86 0.55 20.97 15.83
N ARG A 87 -0.29 21.78 16.49
CA ARG A 87 -0.29 21.90 17.96
C ARG A 87 -0.65 20.59 18.65
N GLU A 88 -1.61 19.83 18.09
CA GLU A 88 -1.96 18.50 18.60
C GLU A 88 -0.77 17.54 18.51
N ALA A 89 -0.04 17.52 17.38
CA ALA A 89 1.14 16.68 17.21
C ALA A 89 2.30 17.09 18.17
N GLU A 90 2.55 18.38 18.31
CA GLU A 90 3.55 18.90 19.26
C GLU A 90 3.23 18.53 20.70
N LYS A 91 1.95 18.64 21.09
CA LYS A 91 1.49 18.24 22.42
C LYS A 91 1.68 16.73 22.62
N ALA A 92 1.27 15.92 21.65
CA ALA A 92 1.45 14.48 21.73
C ALA A 92 2.93 14.09 21.85
N ALA A 93 3.83 14.77 21.13
CA ALA A 93 5.27 14.56 21.24
C ALA A 93 5.82 14.87 22.64
N ALA A 94 5.38 15.99 23.22
CA ALA A 94 5.80 16.40 24.55
C ALA A 94 5.35 15.42 25.65
N GLU A 95 4.17 14.82 25.49
CA GLU A 95 3.58 13.88 26.45
C GLU A 95 4.03 12.41 26.21
N ALA A 96 4.61 12.10 25.04
CA ALA A 96 5.02 10.73 24.69
C ALA A 96 6.21 10.25 25.55
N SER A 97 6.32 8.95 25.77
CA SER A 97 7.54 8.33 26.28
C SER A 97 8.68 8.49 25.28
N SER A 98 9.94 8.32 25.73
CA SER A 98 11.07 8.37 24.81
C SER A 98 11.00 7.25 23.78
N ALA A 99 11.07 7.58 22.49
CA ALA A 99 11.18 6.60 21.43
C ALA A 99 12.60 6.02 21.39
N GLU A 100 12.69 4.71 21.37
CA GLU A 100 13.97 3.98 21.36
C GLU A 100 14.72 4.11 20.02
N ASP A 101 13.97 4.33 18.94
CA ASP A 101 14.43 4.40 17.56
C ASP A 101 14.41 5.82 16.97
N ALA A 102 14.34 6.84 17.82
CA ALA A 102 14.35 8.23 17.39
C ALA A 102 15.69 8.62 16.77
N ALA A 103 15.76 8.62 15.44
CA ALA A 103 16.89 9.12 14.67
C ALA A 103 16.73 10.61 14.33
N GLU A 104 17.82 11.28 13.97
CA GLU A 104 17.78 12.65 13.45
C GLU A 104 17.09 12.67 12.08
N LEU A 105 16.31 13.73 11.83
CA LEU A 105 15.71 13.91 10.51
C LEU A 105 16.80 14.16 9.46
N ILE A 106 16.66 13.51 8.31
CA ILE A 106 17.54 13.77 7.17
C ILE A 106 17.39 15.23 6.72
N THR A 107 18.49 15.82 6.28
CA THR A 107 18.50 17.19 5.76
C THR A 107 18.33 17.20 4.25
N GLY A 108 17.72 18.26 3.70
CA GLY A 108 17.58 18.43 2.24
C GLY A 108 18.92 18.45 1.50
N GLU A 109 20.03 18.78 2.18
CA GLU A 109 21.40 18.76 1.65
C GLU A 109 21.98 17.35 1.56
N ALA A 110 21.48 16.38 2.30
CA ALA A 110 21.98 15.00 2.31
C ALA A 110 21.69 14.20 1.03
N GLY A 111 21.26 14.88 -0.05
CA GLY A 111 21.13 14.28 -1.38
C GLY A 111 19.95 13.33 -1.53
N TYR A 112 18.92 13.44 -0.70
CA TYR A 112 17.65 12.79 -0.97
C TYR A 112 17.09 13.35 -2.29
N ARG A 113 17.52 12.74 -3.38
CA ARG A 113 16.85 12.87 -4.67
C ARG A 113 15.81 11.78 -4.74
N SER A 114 14.57 12.13 -4.40
CA SER A 114 13.47 11.42 -5.00
C SER A 114 13.67 11.54 -6.52
N GLU A 115 13.86 10.45 -7.23
CA GLU A 115 13.71 10.41 -8.69
C GLU A 115 12.26 10.71 -9.07
N SER A 116 11.43 10.96 -8.08
CA SER A 116 10.02 11.24 -8.16
C SER A 116 9.77 12.67 -8.60
N SER A 117 8.75 12.79 -9.37
CA SER A 117 8.01 13.92 -9.92
C SER A 117 8.27 15.28 -9.27
N ASP A 118 8.28 16.30 -10.12
CA ASP A 118 8.35 17.70 -9.74
C ASP A 118 7.43 18.04 -8.55
N TRP A 119 8.03 18.50 -7.44
CA TRP A 119 7.30 18.95 -6.25
C TRP A 119 6.19 19.94 -6.58
N SER A 120 6.43 20.83 -7.53
CA SER A 120 5.50 21.91 -7.89
C SER A 120 4.32 21.46 -8.74
N ALA A 121 4.37 20.27 -9.33
CA ALA A 121 3.31 19.77 -10.17
C ALA A 121 2.02 19.47 -9.39
N ALA A 122 0.87 19.60 -10.06
CA ALA A 122 -0.42 19.24 -9.47
C ALA A 122 -0.48 17.74 -9.14
N PRO A 123 -1.27 17.32 -8.12
CA PRO A 123 -1.49 15.92 -7.83
C PRO A 123 -1.99 15.15 -9.06
N SER A 124 -1.50 13.92 -9.24
CA SER A 124 -2.05 13.01 -10.23
C SER A 124 -3.43 12.51 -9.80
N ALA A 125 -4.30 12.24 -10.75
CA ALA A 125 -5.65 11.76 -10.46
C ALA A 125 -6.09 10.72 -11.48
N THR A 126 -7.06 9.90 -11.10
CA THR A 126 -7.72 8.95 -12.00
C THR A 126 -9.19 9.29 -12.21
N ASP A 127 -9.72 8.86 -13.35
CA ASP A 127 -11.12 8.92 -13.69
C ASP A 127 -11.54 7.68 -14.50
N PHE A 128 -12.78 7.64 -15.00
CA PHE A 128 -13.25 6.54 -15.84
C PHE A 128 -12.50 6.34 -17.14
N GLY A 129 -11.68 7.30 -17.58
CA GLY A 129 -10.86 7.19 -18.78
C GLY A 129 -9.88 6.02 -18.71
N VAL A 130 -9.42 5.66 -17.50
CA VAL A 130 -8.53 4.51 -17.28
C VAL A 130 -9.15 3.18 -17.73
N PHE A 131 -10.46 3.04 -17.67
CA PHE A 131 -11.17 1.83 -18.05
C PHE A 131 -11.63 1.78 -19.51
N ARG A 132 -11.24 2.73 -20.37
CA ARG A 132 -11.79 2.85 -21.71
C ARG A 132 -11.68 1.58 -22.56
N SER A 133 -10.49 0.99 -22.66
CA SER A 133 -10.28 -0.28 -23.38
C SER A 133 -10.86 -1.47 -22.62
N PHE A 134 -10.59 -1.52 -21.33
CA PHE A 134 -11.07 -2.56 -20.43
C PHE A 134 -12.61 -2.71 -20.44
N SER A 135 -13.36 -1.61 -20.32
CA SER A 135 -14.82 -1.65 -20.28
C SER A 135 -15.48 -2.23 -21.54
N THR A 136 -14.87 -1.98 -22.69
CA THR A 136 -15.33 -2.56 -23.98
C THR A 136 -15.16 -4.07 -23.98
N GLN A 137 -13.98 -4.57 -23.58
CA GLN A 137 -13.71 -6.01 -23.47
C GLN A 137 -14.60 -6.66 -22.40
N LEU A 138 -14.73 -6.02 -21.23
CA LEU A 138 -15.60 -6.50 -20.15
C LEU A 138 -17.04 -6.71 -20.65
N GLY A 139 -17.61 -5.73 -21.36
CA GLY A 139 -18.96 -5.82 -21.89
C GLY A 139 -19.14 -7.00 -22.88
N GLN A 140 -18.12 -7.33 -23.67
CA GLN A 140 -18.12 -8.50 -24.55
C GLN A 140 -18.03 -9.79 -23.74
N THR A 141 -17.14 -9.85 -22.75
CA THR A 141 -16.93 -11.00 -21.88
C THR A 141 -18.18 -11.33 -21.06
N LEU A 142 -18.87 -10.33 -20.51
CA LEU A 142 -20.12 -10.52 -19.76
C LEU A 142 -21.21 -11.18 -20.64
N ARG A 143 -21.36 -10.73 -21.88
CA ARG A 143 -22.33 -11.33 -22.83
C ARG A 143 -21.93 -12.75 -23.24
N ALA A 144 -20.65 -13.02 -23.49
CA ALA A 144 -20.15 -14.34 -23.84
C ALA A 144 -20.33 -15.33 -22.66
N ALA A 145 -20.07 -14.90 -21.43
CA ALA A 145 -20.28 -15.70 -20.25
C ALA A 145 -21.76 -16.05 -20.05
N GLU A 146 -22.68 -15.11 -20.27
CA GLU A 146 -24.12 -15.34 -20.21
C GLU A 146 -24.58 -16.36 -21.25
N ALA A 147 -24.15 -16.22 -22.51
CA ALA A 147 -24.44 -17.15 -23.55
C ALA A 147 -23.92 -18.58 -23.26
N ALA A 148 -22.81 -18.68 -22.52
CA ALA A 148 -22.21 -19.93 -22.05
C ALA A 148 -22.82 -20.47 -20.76
N GLY A 149 -23.87 -19.85 -20.21
CA GLY A 149 -24.53 -20.25 -18.95
C GLY A 149 -23.68 -20.01 -17.73
N ARG A 150 -22.78 -19.03 -17.75
CA ARG A 150 -21.95 -18.62 -16.62
C ARG A 150 -22.37 -17.25 -16.10
N LYS A 151 -22.19 -17.01 -14.80
CA LYS A 151 -22.43 -15.71 -14.17
C LYS A 151 -21.14 -15.13 -13.64
N LEU A 152 -20.81 -13.94 -14.09
CA LEU A 152 -19.63 -13.19 -13.65
C LEU A 152 -20.02 -12.14 -12.61
N TYR A 153 -19.20 -12.08 -11.56
CA TYR A 153 -19.25 -11.09 -10.47
C TYR A 153 -17.86 -10.52 -10.31
N GLY A 154 -17.77 -9.26 -9.91
CA GLY A 154 -16.46 -8.70 -9.65
C GLY A 154 -16.43 -7.19 -9.64
N PHE A 155 -15.23 -6.68 -9.62
CA PHE A 155 -14.96 -5.26 -9.72
C PHE A 155 -13.61 -4.99 -10.38
N ALA A 156 -13.49 -3.81 -10.95
CA ALA A 156 -12.24 -3.17 -11.34
C ALA A 156 -12.12 -1.86 -10.55
N GLU A 157 -10.96 -1.61 -10.00
CA GLU A 157 -10.66 -0.41 -9.23
C GLU A 157 -9.29 0.11 -9.62
N HIS A 158 -9.20 1.42 -9.78
CA HIS A 158 -7.95 2.12 -10.03
C HIS A 158 -7.84 3.28 -9.08
N ASP A 159 -6.74 3.33 -8.36
CA ASP A 159 -6.41 4.37 -7.40
C ASP A 159 -5.16 5.11 -7.84
N VAL A 160 -5.13 6.41 -7.61
CA VAL A 160 -3.91 7.22 -7.70
C VAL A 160 -3.80 8.01 -6.41
N THR A 161 -2.69 7.83 -5.71
CA THR A 161 -2.34 8.63 -4.54
C THR A 161 -1.09 9.43 -4.83
N SER A 162 -1.19 10.75 -4.72
CA SER A 162 -0.05 11.68 -4.74
C SER A 162 0.30 12.04 -3.31
N THR A 163 1.46 11.60 -2.84
CA THR A 163 1.99 11.87 -1.51
C THR A 163 3.04 12.99 -1.57
N PHE A 164 2.85 14.01 -0.78
CA PHE A 164 3.77 15.15 -0.63
C PHE A 164 4.35 15.13 0.77
N VAL A 165 5.68 15.05 0.88
CA VAL A 165 6.38 15.03 2.15
C VAL A 165 7.24 16.28 2.30
N GLY A 166 7.05 17.01 3.39
CA GLY A 166 7.90 18.11 3.78
C GLY A 166 8.46 17.94 5.19
N THR A 167 9.70 18.37 5.42
CA THR A 167 10.31 18.36 6.74
C THR A 167 10.80 19.74 7.14
N SER A 168 10.91 19.98 8.44
CA SER A 168 11.53 21.20 9.01
C SER A 168 13.02 21.32 8.66
N THR A 169 13.66 20.22 8.24
CA THR A 169 15.06 20.16 7.79
C THR A 169 15.23 20.43 6.29
N GLY A 170 14.15 20.83 5.59
CA GLY A 170 14.22 21.28 4.19
C GLY A 170 13.98 20.19 3.14
N VAL A 171 13.66 18.95 3.52
CA VAL A 171 13.27 17.93 2.55
C VAL A 171 11.91 18.29 1.95
N ARG A 172 11.81 18.16 0.63
CA ARG A 172 10.57 18.22 -0.15
C ARG A 172 10.58 17.08 -1.14
N ALA A 173 9.64 16.15 -0.95
CA ALA A 173 9.56 14.95 -1.77
C ALA A 173 8.11 14.72 -2.19
N ARG A 174 7.93 14.15 -3.38
CA ARG A 174 6.64 13.76 -3.92
C ARG A 174 6.73 12.36 -4.53
N HIS A 175 5.65 11.61 -4.42
CA HIS A 175 5.49 10.35 -5.13
C HIS A 175 4.04 10.21 -5.60
N ASP A 176 3.87 9.73 -6.83
CA ASP A 176 2.55 9.37 -7.38
C ASP A 176 2.48 7.86 -7.52
N GLN A 177 1.55 7.26 -6.80
CA GLN A 177 1.34 5.82 -6.79
C GLN A 177 0.05 5.47 -7.49
N PRO A 178 0.07 5.09 -8.78
CA PRO A 178 -1.05 4.42 -9.41
C PRO A 178 -1.10 2.95 -8.99
N ALA A 179 -2.29 2.46 -8.72
CA ALA A 179 -2.54 1.05 -8.42
C ALA A 179 -3.90 0.65 -8.98
N GLY A 180 -3.96 -0.46 -9.68
CA GLY A 180 -5.19 -0.99 -10.21
C GLY A 180 -5.34 -2.47 -9.88
N ARG A 181 -6.57 -2.91 -9.75
CA ARG A 181 -6.91 -4.31 -9.55
C ARG A 181 -8.21 -4.69 -10.23
N LEU A 182 -8.18 -5.88 -10.81
CA LEU A 182 -9.35 -6.58 -11.29
C LEU A 182 -9.59 -7.78 -10.38
N GLU A 183 -10.82 -7.95 -9.90
CA GLU A 183 -11.27 -9.22 -9.33
C GLU A 183 -12.45 -9.74 -10.13
N LEU A 184 -12.36 -11.00 -10.56
CA LEU A 184 -13.38 -11.65 -11.36
C LEU A 184 -13.72 -13.01 -10.76
N ASN A 185 -14.99 -13.19 -10.43
CA ASN A 185 -15.57 -14.45 -9.98
C ASN A 185 -16.51 -14.99 -11.06
N ALA A 186 -16.28 -16.22 -11.50
CA ALA A 186 -17.21 -16.95 -12.36
C ALA A 186 -17.96 -18.01 -11.55
N LYS A 187 -19.27 -18.11 -11.80
CA LYS A 187 -20.12 -19.16 -11.24
C LYS A 187 -20.82 -19.92 -12.34
N SER A 188 -21.06 -21.23 -12.11
CA SER A 188 -21.93 -22.03 -12.97
C SER A 188 -23.40 -21.55 -12.88
N ALA A 189 -24.23 -21.89 -13.85
CA ALA A 189 -25.62 -21.46 -13.91
C ALA A 189 -26.43 -21.86 -12.67
N ASP A 190 -26.14 -23.03 -12.11
CA ASP A 190 -26.74 -23.56 -10.88
C ASP A 190 -26.11 -22.98 -9.61
N LEU A 191 -25.10 -22.11 -9.72
CA LEU A 191 -24.32 -21.52 -8.65
C LEU A 191 -23.55 -22.51 -7.75
N ALA A 192 -23.50 -23.79 -8.13
CA ALA A 192 -22.87 -24.82 -7.32
C ALA A 192 -21.32 -24.81 -7.41
N ARG A 193 -20.78 -24.24 -8.48
CA ARG A 193 -19.32 -24.14 -8.73
C ARG A 193 -18.92 -22.68 -8.87
N SER A 194 -17.74 -22.36 -8.37
CA SER A 194 -17.18 -21.00 -8.47
C SER A 194 -15.67 -21.04 -8.68
N ALA A 195 -15.16 -20.07 -9.42
CA ALA A 195 -13.74 -19.83 -9.59
C ALA A 195 -13.46 -18.34 -9.49
N TRP A 196 -12.30 -18.00 -8.94
CA TRP A 196 -11.85 -16.63 -8.74
C TRP A 196 -10.52 -16.39 -9.47
N ALA A 197 -10.34 -15.18 -9.98
CA ALA A 197 -9.07 -14.65 -10.44
C ALA A 197 -8.92 -13.19 -10.05
N GLY A 198 -7.69 -12.83 -9.63
CA GLY A 198 -7.27 -11.46 -9.40
C GLY A 198 -6.15 -11.08 -10.37
N VAL A 199 -6.13 -9.83 -10.81
CA VAL A 199 -5.07 -9.24 -11.63
C VAL A 199 -4.71 -7.89 -11.04
N ALA A 200 -3.43 -7.71 -10.71
CA ALA A 200 -2.87 -6.41 -10.41
C ALA A 200 -2.44 -5.73 -11.71
N THR A 201 -2.65 -4.43 -11.81
CA THR A 201 -2.31 -3.63 -12.97
C THR A 201 -1.97 -2.20 -12.55
N ARG A 202 -1.29 -1.47 -13.40
CA ARG A 202 -1.00 -0.06 -13.14
C ARG A 202 -2.08 0.87 -13.73
N ASP A 203 -2.66 0.52 -14.89
CA ASP A 203 -3.52 1.42 -15.66
C ASP A 203 -4.53 0.69 -16.57
N PHE A 204 -4.72 -0.60 -16.38
CA PHE A 204 -5.62 -1.47 -17.17
C PHE A 204 -5.26 -1.63 -18.64
N THR A 205 -4.10 -1.18 -19.11
CA THR A 205 -3.67 -1.37 -20.50
C THR A 205 -3.18 -2.79 -20.77
N ASP A 206 -2.72 -3.48 -19.75
CA ASP A 206 -2.17 -4.85 -19.75
C ASP A 206 -3.19 -5.93 -19.35
N VAL A 207 -4.44 -5.56 -19.07
CA VAL A 207 -5.47 -6.51 -18.62
C VAL A 207 -6.24 -7.11 -19.81
N ASP A 208 -6.05 -8.40 -20.04
CA ASP A 208 -6.86 -9.18 -21.00
C ASP A 208 -7.99 -9.90 -20.25
N VAL A 209 -9.17 -9.28 -20.24
CA VAL A 209 -10.38 -9.82 -19.56
C VAL A 209 -10.81 -11.15 -20.16
N ASN A 210 -10.63 -11.34 -21.49
CA ASN A 210 -11.03 -12.57 -22.18
C ASN A 210 -10.14 -13.73 -21.73
N ALA A 211 -8.83 -13.52 -21.60
CA ALA A 211 -7.91 -14.53 -21.09
C ALA A 211 -8.23 -14.89 -19.63
N VAL A 212 -8.56 -13.89 -18.78
CA VAL A 212 -8.97 -14.14 -17.40
C VAL A 212 -10.24 -14.97 -17.34
N ASP A 213 -11.28 -14.64 -18.14
CA ASP A 213 -12.54 -15.39 -18.18
C ASP A 213 -12.35 -16.81 -18.73
N ALA A 214 -11.51 -17.01 -19.74
CA ALA A 214 -11.18 -18.33 -20.26
C ALA A 214 -10.55 -19.22 -19.18
N GLY A 215 -9.60 -18.69 -18.40
CA GLY A 215 -9.01 -19.40 -17.27
C GLY A 215 -10.04 -19.75 -16.18
N LEU A 216 -11.00 -18.86 -15.92
CA LEU A 216 -12.09 -19.14 -14.97
C LEU A 216 -13.04 -20.22 -15.49
N ALA A 217 -13.37 -20.21 -16.78
CA ALA A 217 -14.19 -21.24 -17.41
C ALA A 217 -13.54 -22.63 -17.31
N GLU A 218 -12.23 -22.70 -17.53
CA GLU A 218 -11.46 -23.94 -17.37
C GLU A 218 -11.49 -24.43 -15.91
N ARG A 219 -11.24 -23.56 -14.93
CA ARG A 219 -11.31 -23.91 -13.50
C ARG A 219 -12.69 -24.38 -13.07
N LEU A 220 -13.77 -23.81 -13.60
CA LEU A 220 -15.13 -24.31 -13.40
C LEU A 220 -15.34 -25.70 -14.00
N SER A 221 -14.72 -26.02 -15.14
CA SER A 221 -14.80 -27.33 -15.77
C SER A 221 -14.14 -28.41 -14.91
N TRP A 222 -12.99 -28.09 -14.27
CA TRP A 222 -12.31 -29.04 -13.37
C TRP A 222 -13.19 -29.45 -12.19
N GLN A 223 -14.02 -28.54 -11.67
CA GLN A 223 -14.91 -28.78 -10.54
C GLN A 223 -16.13 -29.68 -10.89
N SER A 224 -16.27 -30.10 -12.14
CA SER A 224 -17.30 -31.07 -12.53
C SER A 224 -17.04 -32.46 -11.92
N ARG A 225 -15.80 -32.75 -11.54
CA ARG A 225 -15.40 -33.98 -10.85
C ARG A 225 -14.96 -33.68 -9.44
N ARG A 226 -15.70 -34.16 -8.47
CA ARG A 226 -15.39 -34.01 -7.07
C ARG A 226 -14.82 -35.33 -6.50
N VAL A 227 -13.78 -35.20 -5.69
CA VAL A 227 -13.19 -36.30 -4.93
C VAL A 227 -13.19 -35.90 -3.47
N ASP A 228 -13.75 -36.76 -2.61
CA ASP A 228 -13.70 -36.55 -1.16
C ASP A 228 -12.41 -37.17 -0.62
N LEU A 229 -11.57 -36.35 -0.02
CA LEU A 229 -10.32 -36.77 0.61
C LEU A 229 -10.52 -36.87 2.10
N PRO A 230 -10.08 -37.97 2.76
CA PRO A 230 -10.09 -38.05 4.22
C PRO A 230 -9.13 -37.00 4.81
N ALA A 231 -9.34 -36.65 6.09
CA ALA A 231 -8.41 -35.76 6.79
C ALA A 231 -7.00 -36.37 6.81
N GLY A 232 -5.98 -35.58 6.47
CA GLY A 232 -4.60 -36.06 6.37
C GLY A 232 -3.64 -34.99 5.86
N ARG A 233 -2.39 -35.42 5.65
CA ARG A 233 -1.36 -34.60 5.01
C ARG A 233 -1.26 -34.99 3.55
N TYR A 234 -1.26 -34.00 2.67
CA TYR A 234 -1.18 -34.20 1.23
C TYR A 234 -0.09 -33.30 0.66
N GLU A 235 0.65 -33.81 -0.32
CA GLU A 235 1.47 -32.97 -1.17
C GLU A 235 0.57 -32.04 -1.97
N THR A 236 0.88 -30.75 -1.93
CA THR A 236 0.04 -29.73 -2.53
C THR A 236 0.89 -28.78 -3.37
N LEU A 237 0.49 -28.60 -4.63
CA LEU A 237 1.04 -27.54 -5.47
C LEU A 237 0.21 -26.28 -5.26
N LEU A 238 0.87 -25.22 -4.82
CA LEU A 238 0.24 -23.92 -4.63
C LEU A 238 0.40 -23.08 -5.90
N PRO A 239 -0.66 -22.41 -6.37
CA PRO A 239 -0.53 -21.43 -7.45
C PRO A 239 0.28 -20.22 -7.00
N PRO A 240 0.89 -19.45 -7.93
CA PRO A 240 1.70 -18.27 -7.60
C PRO A 240 0.98 -17.27 -6.69
N THR A 241 -0.32 -17.06 -6.85
CA THR A 241 -1.13 -16.17 -6.01
C THR A 241 -1.17 -16.62 -4.54
N ALA A 242 -1.33 -17.92 -4.28
CA ALA A 242 -1.32 -18.46 -2.91
C ALA A 242 0.09 -18.40 -2.30
N VAL A 243 1.15 -18.60 -3.11
CA VAL A 243 2.53 -18.43 -2.67
C VAL A 243 2.80 -16.96 -2.31
N SER A 244 2.32 -16.01 -3.12
CA SER A 244 2.46 -14.58 -2.83
C SER A 244 1.79 -14.18 -1.52
N ASP A 245 0.59 -14.70 -1.24
CA ASP A 245 -0.10 -14.45 0.02
C ASP A 245 0.71 -14.97 1.21
N MET A 246 1.30 -16.16 1.10
CA MET A 246 2.16 -16.70 2.17
C MET A 246 3.43 -15.88 2.36
N LEU A 247 4.05 -15.41 1.27
CA LEU A 247 5.28 -14.63 1.33
C LEU A 247 5.04 -13.23 1.92
N ILE A 248 3.90 -12.58 1.65
CA ILE A 248 3.58 -11.29 2.26
C ILE A 248 3.38 -11.42 3.77
N TYR A 249 2.73 -12.51 4.24
CA TYR A 249 2.64 -12.78 5.67
C TYR A 249 4.00 -13.06 6.31
N LEU A 250 4.87 -13.77 5.60
CA LEU A 250 6.25 -13.98 6.05
C LEU A 250 6.98 -12.64 6.21
N TYR A 251 6.87 -11.76 5.21
CA TYR A 251 7.46 -10.42 5.24
C TYR A 251 6.93 -9.57 6.41
N TRP A 252 5.62 -9.53 6.62
CA TRP A 252 5.03 -8.80 7.75
C TRP A 252 5.47 -9.36 9.12
N SER A 253 5.77 -10.66 9.20
CA SER A 253 6.27 -11.29 10.41
C SER A 253 7.75 -10.99 10.67
N ALA A 254 8.47 -10.43 9.71
CA ALA A 254 9.91 -10.16 9.79
C ALA A 254 10.25 -8.82 10.44
N GLY A 255 9.31 -8.16 11.12
CA GLY A 255 9.54 -6.93 11.85
C GLY A 255 10.68 -7.08 12.88
N ALA A 256 11.71 -6.26 12.77
CA ALA A 256 12.91 -6.35 13.61
C ALA A 256 12.60 -6.22 15.12
N ARG A 257 11.66 -5.32 15.47
CA ARG A 257 11.21 -5.13 16.85
C ARG A 257 10.56 -6.39 17.41
N ASP A 258 9.58 -6.95 16.68
CA ASP A 258 8.87 -8.15 17.13
C ASP A 258 9.81 -9.36 17.20
N ALA A 259 10.78 -9.46 16.29
CA ALA A 259 11.83 -10.49 16.36
C ALA A 259 12.72 -10.30 17.58
N GLY A 260 13.12 -9.05 17.89
CA GLY A 260 13.90 -8.71 19.08
C GLY A 260 13.16 -8.96 20.39
N GLU A 261 11.85 -8.82 20.42
CA GLU A 261 10.99 -9.09 21.57
C GLU A 261 10.56 -10.55 21.70
N GLY A 262 10.96 -11.43 20.79
CA GLY A 262 10.67 -12.85 20.88
C GLY A 262 9.29 -13.27 20.35
N ARG A 263 8.64 -12.43 19.54
CA ARG A 263 7.24 -12.60 19.11
C ARG A 263 7.05 -13.30 17.76
N THR A 264 8.11 -13.55 17.00
CA THR A 264 7.99 -14.08 15.64
C THR A 264 8.88 -15.31 15.43
N VAL A 265 8.71 -15.98 14.28
CA VAL A 265 9.55 -17.10 13.86
C VAL A 265 11.01 -16.68 13.59
N PHE A 266 11.26 -15.39 13.45
CA PHE A 266 12.60 -14.80 13.30
C PHE A 266 13.29 -14.53 14.65
N SER A 267 12.65 -14.92 15.75
CA SER A 267 13.23 -14.88 17.09
C SER A 267 13.95 -16.19 17.42
N ARG A 268 15.06 -16.10 18.17
CA ARG A 268 15.74 -17.26 18.74
C ARG A 268 15.03 -17.73 20.00
N PRO A 269 14.54 -18.97 20.05
CA PRO A 269 13.89 -19.47 21.26
C PRO A 269 14.88 -19.57 22.44
N GLY A 270 14.42 -19.20 23.64
CA GLY A 270 15.17 -19.39 24.87
C GLY A 270 16.31 -18.38 25.13
N ILE A 271 16.43 -17.34 24.30
CA ILE A 271 17.39 -16.26 24.50
C ILE A 271 16.66 -15.05 25.06
N GLU A 272 17.01 -14.62 26.28
CA GLU A 272 16.42 -13.43 26.94
C GLU A 272 17.27 -12.16 26.76
N ALA A 273 18.53 -12.31 26.36
CA ALA A 273 19.45 -11.19 26.20
C ALA A 273 19.01 -10.27 25.05
N GLU A 274 18.81 -9.00 25.35
CA GLU A 274 18.47 -7.98 24.38
C GLU A 274 19.52 -7.88 23.25
N GLY A 275 19.08 -7.70 22.01
CA GLY A 275 19.94 -7.67 20.83
C GLY A 275 20.42 -9.04 20.31
N GLN A 276 20.28 -10.14 21.06
CA GLN A 276 20.66 -11.48 20.62
C GLN A 276 19.46 -12.37 20.22
N ARG A 277 18.25 -11.86 20.38
CA ARG A 277 17.01 -12.62 20.14
C ARG A 277 16.69 -12.81 18.66
N THR A 278 17.23 -12.01 17.78
CA THR A 278 16.92 -12.12 16.35
C THR A 278 17.73 -13.21 15.67
N ARG A 279 17.18 -13.79 14.62
CA ARG A 279 17.85 -14.77 13.76
C ARG A 279 18.55 -14.13 12.55
N VAL A 280 18.82 -12.82 12.63
CA VAL A 280 19.58 -12.10 11.60
C VAL A 280 20.93 -12.78 11.38
N GLY A 281 21.29 -13.00 10.12
CA GLY A 281 22.50 -13.71 9.71
C GLY A 281 22.38 -15.24 9.72
N GLU A 282 21.26 -15.83 10.16
CA GLU A 282 21.03 -17.25 10.08
C GLU A 282 20.40 -17.66 8.75
N ARG A 283 20.83 -18.78 8.20
CA ARG A 283 20.15 -19.40 7.07
C ARG A 283 18.85 -20.08 7.55
N LEU A 284 17.70 -19.58 7.13
CA LEU A 284 16.40 -20.04 7.59
C LEU A 284 15.78 -21.13 6.69
N SER A 285 16.23 -21.25 5.43
CA SER A 285 15.71 -22.23 4.48
C SER A 285 16.85 -23.02 3.80
N PRO A 286 16.70 -24.31 3.58
CA PRO A 286 17.62 -25.08 2.76
C PRO A 286 17.51 -24.74 1.26
N VAL A 287 16.35 -24.21 0.84
CA VAL A 287 16.10 -23.78 -0.55
C VAL A 287 16.49 -22.31 -0.68
N PRO A 288 17.18 -21.90 -1.76
CA PRO A 288 17.45 -20.50 -2.01
C PRO A 288 16.12 -19.74 -2.15
N LEU A 289 15.97 -18.71 -1.33
CA LEU A 289 14.83 -17.78 -1.37
C LEU A 289 15.35 -16.40 -1.01
N ASP A 290 15.28 -15.50 -1.98
CA ASP A 290 15.59 -14.10 -1.78
C ASP A 290 14.28 -13.31 -1.78
N LEU A 291 14.00 -12.62 -0.68
CA LEU A 291 12.88 -11.72 -0.54
C LEU A 291 13.43 -10.32 -0.24
N PHE A 292 13.16 -9.38 -1.14
CA PHE A 292 13.66 -8.02 -1.03
C PHE A 292 12.54 -7.01 -1.29
N SER A 293 12.74 -5.80 -0.78
CA SER A 293 11.88 -4.65 -1.04
C SER A 293 12.70 -3.57 -1.74
N ASP A 294 12.31 -3.25 -2.95
CA ASP A 294 12.91 -2.16 -3.73
C ASP A 294 11.78 -1.25 -4.26
N PRO A 295 11.64 -0.03 -3.70
CA PRO A 295 10.60 0.91 -4.12
C PRO A 295 10.67 1.32 -5.59
N SER A 296 11.81 1.17 -6.22
CA SER A 296 12.04 1.51 -7.64
C SER A 296 12.02 0.30 -8.58
N TYR A 297 11.67 -0.90 -8.08
CA TYR A 297 11.65 -2.10 -8.91
C TYR A 297 10.61 -1.98 -10.03
N PRO A 298 11.04 -2.12 -11.32
CA PRO A 298 10.15 -1.89 -12.45
C PRO A 298 8.89 -2.77 -12.40
N GLY A 299 7.72 -2.12 -12.45
CA GLY A 299 6.41 -2.78 -12.38
C GLY A 299 5.90 -3.06 -10.96
N LEU A 300 6.72 -2.83 -9.93
CA LEU A 300 6.37 -2.97 -8.52
C LEU A 300 6.74 -1.72 -7.71
N GLU A 301 6.84 -0.58 -8.39
CA GLU A 301 7.20 0.68 -7.75
C GLU A 301 6.21 1.02 -6.64
N CYS A 302 6.73 1.54 -5.53
CA CYS A 302 5.92 1.99 -4.40
C CYS A 302 6.51 3.26 -3.77
N ALA A 303 5.78 3.86 -2.83
CA ALA A 303 6.21 5.07 -2.16
C ALA A 303 7.56 4.88 -1.45
N PRO A 304 8.62 5.63 -1.84
CA PRO A 304 9.99 5.38 -1.37
C PRO A 304 10.29 5.94 0.02
N PHE A 305 9.39 6.74 0.61
CA PHE A 305 9.60 7.44 1.89
C PHE A 305 8.77 6.90 3.06
N VAL A 306 8.29 5.67 2.94
CA VAL A 306 7.58 4.98 4.02
C VAL A 306 8.55 4.45 5.09
N THR A 307 9.85 4.38 4.79
CA THR A 307 10.89 3.99 5.72
C THR A 307 11.61 5.22 6.27
N ALA A 308 11.79 5.29 7.59
CA ALA A 308 12.50 6.37 8.28
C ALA A 308 13.98 6.52 7.86
N HIS A 309 14.52 5.55 7.18
CA HIS A 309 15.81 5.61 6.52
C HIS A 309 15.60 5.69 5.00
N ALA A 310 15.69 6.89 4.48
CA ALA A 310 15.74 7.15 3.05
C ALA A 310 17.08 6.72 2.42
N SER A 311 17.74 5.73 2.92
CA SER A 311 18.77 5.02 2.20
C SER A 311 18.05 4.07 1.25
N GLY A 312 17.65 4.57 0.10
CA GLY A 312 17.34 3.69 -1.01
C GLY A 312 18.55 2.81 -1.25
N ARG A 313 18.51 1.60 -0.74
CA ARG A 313 19.18 0.38 -1.20
C ARG A 313 19.12 -0.67 -0.13
N ASP A 314 18.53 -1.80 -0.52
CA ASP A 314 18.69 -3.12 0.07
C ASP A 314 18.37 -3.27 1.56
N SER A 315 17.10 -3.43 1.88
CA SER A 315 16.73 -4.32 2.96
C SER A 315 16.54 -5.73 2.39
N SER A 316 17.64 -6.39 2.03
CA SER A 316 17.63 -7.84 1.86
C SER A 316 17.49 -8.47 3.24
N VAL A 317 16.42 -9.21 3.46
CA VAL A 317 16.21 -10.06 4.64
C VAL A 317 16.63 -11.49 4.31
#